data_e9807f72cf56f40cbdd17d44d9aaef4a
#
_entry.id   e9807f72cf56f40cbdd17d44d9aaef4a
#
_cell.length_a   1.000
_cell.length_b   1.000
_cell.length_c   1.000
_cell.angle_alpha   90.00
_cell.angle_beta   90.00
_cell.angle_gamma   90.00
#
_symmetry.space_group_name_H-M   'P 1'
#
loop_
_entity.id
_entity.type
_entity.pdbx_description
1 polymer ?
#
loop_
_entity_poly.entity_id
_entity_poly.type
_entity_poly.pdbx_seq_one_letter_code
_entity_poly.pdbx_strand_id
1 'polypeptide(L)'
;MPDQIPQELAENLQAFKTSEAIDLYSAYLLHPEEKRLFAEYYRPGESLLDIACGLGRTTLLLHEMGLVVRGIDASEVFINTASRRLPYLDLRVGSYDHIEEPDASFSHVLISCNGIDYAFPEPQRVAALRECARVLKPGGTLIYSSHNLKSLHFFSPRYRSRLIWKLRNSLQAFKDRAYVLETGLHTLYTSRQFVIAQTEQAGLQFRDLLWLRMIGNDRIDRYFSPYIHYVFTKPLNP
;
A
#
# COMPACT_ATOMS: atom_id res chain seq x y z
N MET A 1 -11.17 -11.01 -25.90
CA MET A 1 -12.18 -10.13 -25.25
C MET A 1 -11.36 -9.20 -24.37
N PRO A 2 -11.58 -7.88 -24.33
CA PRO A 2 -10.91 -7.05 -23.35
C PRO A 2 -11.28 -7.58 -21.97
N ASP A 3 -10.26 -7.79 -21.14
CA ASP A 3 -10.41 -8.31 -19.79
C ASP A 3 -11.38 -7.38 -19.02
N GLN A 4 -12.55 -7.91 -18.67
CA GLN A 4 -13.49 -7.15 -17.86
C GLN A 4 -12.85 -6.93 -16.49
N ILE A 5 -12.78 -5.67 -16.07
CA ILE A 5 -12.32 -5.31 -14.73
C ILE A 5 -13.16 -6.08 -13.72
N PRO A 6 -12.55 -6.83 -12.78
CA PRO A 6 -13.28 -7.54 -11.73
C PRO A 6 -14.25 -6.62 -11.00
N GLN A 7 -15.46 -7.12 -10.70
CA GLN A 7 -16.52 -6.31 -10.09
C GLN A 7 -16.07 -5.62 -8.82
N GLU A 8 -15.36 -6.33 -7.94
CA GLU A 8 -14.87 -5.82 -6.67
C GLU A 8 -13.85 -4.69 -6.86
N LEU A 9 -13.00 -4.80 -7.87
CA LEU A 9 -12.06 -3.73 -8.22
C LEU A 9 -12.80 -2.51 -8.75
N ALA A 10 -13.83 -2.71 -9.59
CA ALA A 10 -14.67 -1.62 -10.08
C ALA A 10 -15.42 -0.92 -8.94
N GLU A 11 -15.93 -1.67 -7.96
CA GLU A 11 -16.58 -1.14 -6.77
C GLU A 11 -15.60 -0.32 -5.92
N ASN A 12 -14.38 -0.81 -5.69
CA ASN A 12 -13.34 -0.07 -5.00
C ASN A 12 -12.99 1.24 -5.73
N LEU A 13 -12.77 1.19 -7.04
CA LEU A 13 -12.49 2.38 -7.84
C LEU A 13 -13.63 3.40 -7.79
N GLN A 14 -14.89 2.93 -7.74
CA GLN A 14 -16.04 3.82 -7.61
C GLN A 14 -16.11 4.47 -6.21
N ALA A 15 -15.80 3.73 -5.15
CA ALA A 15 -15.77 4.26 -3.79
C ALA A 15 -14.74 5.40 -3.62
N PHE A 16 -13.60 5.34 -4.32
CA PHE A 16 -12.57 6.39 -4.31
C PHE A 16 -12.90 7.63 -5.18
N LYS A 17 -14.06 7.67 -5.84
CA LYS A 17 -14.48 8.84 -6.64
C LYS A 17 -15.40 9.80 -5.90
N THR A 18 -15.75 9.53 -4.65
CA THR A 18 -16.73 10.29 -3.87
C THR A 18 -16.09 11.49 -3.15
N SER A 19 -16.91 12.51 -2.84
CA SER A 19 -16.49 13.66 -2.03
C SER A 19 -16.11 13.23 -0.62
N GLU A 20 -16.82 12.26 -0.06
CA GLU A 20 -16.54 11.69 1.25
C GLU A 20 -15.17 11.02 1.32
N ALA A 21 -14.76 10.35 0.24
CA ALA A 21 -13.41 9.80 0.14
C ALA A 21 -12.36 10.91 0.11
N ILE A 22 -12.57 12.00 -0.65
CA ILE A 22 -11.66 13.15 -0.68
C ILE A 22 -11.50 13.74 0.73
N ASP A 23 -12.59 13.96 1.44
CA ASP A 23 -12.57 14.53 2.79
C ASP A 23 -11.84 13.60 3.76
N LEU A 24 -12.17 12.30 3.73
CA LEU A 24 -11.53 11.29 4.55
C LEU A 24 -10.01 11.26 4.31
N TYR A 25 -9.57 11.10 3.07
CA TYR A 25 -8.14 10.96 2.75
C TYR A 25 -7.37 12.28 2.86
N SER A 26 -8.03 13.44 2.77
CA SER A 26 -7.42 14.75 3.07
C SER A 26 -7.04 14.91 4.54
N ALA A 27 -7.73 14.23 5.45
CA ALA A 27 -7.46 14.27 6.89
C ALA A 27 -6.38 13.28 7.35
N TYR A 28 -5.92 12.36 6.49
CA TYR A 28 -4.91 11.38 6.87
C TYR A 28 -3.54 12.01 7.04
N LEU A 29 -2.96 11.83 8.22
CA LEU A 29 -1.60 12.25 8.54
C LEU A 29 -0.61 11.12 8.25
N LEU A 30 0.66 11.49 8.11
CA LEU A 30 1.76 10.52 8.01
C LEU A 30 1.98 9.81 9.34
N HIS A 31 2.04 8.49 9.30
CA HIS A 31 2.40 7.71 10.47
C HIS A 31 3.88 7.93 10.85
N PRO A 32 4.23 7.91 12.15
CA PRO A 32 5.62 8.00 12.59
C PRO A 32 6.51 6.94 11.95
N GLU A 33 5.96 5.74 11.71
CA GLU A 33 6.64 4.62 11.06
C GLU A 33 6.99 4.89 9.61
N GLU A 34 6.10 5.56 8.86
CA GLU A 34 6.39 6.00 7.50
C GLU A 34 7.57 6.97 7.49
N LYS A 35 7.54 7.99 8.36
CA LYS A 35 8.62 8.98 8.48
C LYS A 35 9.96 8.33 8.81
N ARG A 36 9.96 7.34 9.72
CA ARG A 36 11.15 6.58 10.09
C ARG A 36 11.70 5.81 8.89
N LEU A 37 10.84 5.06 8.19
CA LEU A 37 11.25 4.29 7.01
C LEU A 37 11.79 5.20 5.90
N PHE A 38 11.13 6.33 5.64
CA PHE A 38 11.58 7.26 4.62
C PHE A 38 12.96 7.84 4.95
N ALA A 39 13.19 8.22 6.21
CA ALA A 39 14.50 8.72 6.65
C ALA A 39 15.60 7.63 6.61
N GLU A 40 15.23 6.36 6.81
CA GLU A 40 16.17 5.24 6.81
C GLU A 40 16.57 4.81 5.40
N TYR A 41 15.60 4.74 4.47
CA TYR A 41 15.78 4.10 3.16
C TYR A 41 15.95 5.06 2.00
N TYR A 42 15.49 6.31 2.09
CA TYR A 42 15.47 7.25 0.97
C TYR A 42 16.49 8.36 1.12
N ARG A 43 17.08 8.80 0.02
CA ARG A 43 18.08 9.88 -0.01
C ARG A 43 17.68 10.93 -1.06
N PRO A 44 18.01 12.22 -0.81
CA PRO A 44 17.81 13.28 -1.81
C PRO A 44 18.45 12.93 -3.15
N GLY A 45 17.76 13.27 -4.25
CA GLY A 45 18.19 12.99 -5.61
C GLY A 45 17.84 11.60 -6.15
N GLU A 46 17.40 10.67 -5.30
CA GLU A 46 16.95 9.35 -5.75
C GLU A 46 15.54 9.42 -6.39
N SER A 47 15.30 8.55 -7.38
CA SER A 47 14.00 8.45 -8.07
C SER A 47 13.04 7.54 -7.30
N LEU A 48 11.79 7.98 -7.10
CA LEU A 48 10.77 7.24 -6.39
C LEU A 48 9.43 7.29 -7.12
N LEU A 49 8.78 6.12 -7.24
CA LEU A 49 7.39 5.98 -7.69
C LEU A 49 6.49 5.75 -6.48
N ASP A 50 5.55 6.68 -6.24
CA ASP A 50 4.52 6.59 -5.20
C ASP A 50 3.22 6.09 -5.83
N ILE A 51 2.91 4.81 -5.62
CA ILE A 51 1.75 4.11 -6.21
C ILE A 51 0.56 4.20 -5.25
N ALA A 52 -0.65 4.41 -5.79
CA ALA A 52 -1.85 4.73 -5.04
C ALA A 52 -1.62 5.97 -4.17
N CYS A 53 -1.03 7.01 -4.76
CA CYS A 53 -0.61 8.23 -4.08
C CYS A 53 -1.79 9.07 -3.56
N GLY A 54 -3.01 8.80 -4.02
CA GLY A 54 -4.23 9.47 -3.62
C GLY A 54 -4.16 10.99 -3.84
N LEU A 55 -4.29 11.74 -2.76
CA LEU A 55 -4.22 13.21 -2.77
C LEU A 55 -2.80 13.76 -2.62
N GLY A 56 -1.77 12.92 -2.80
CA GLY A 56 -0.37 13.34 -2.80
C GLY A 56 0.26 13.49 -1.41
N ARG A 57 -0.31 12.91 -0.37
CA ARG A 57 0.15 13.00 1.03
C ARG A 57 1.62 12.60 1.22
N THR A 58 1.98 11.44 0.70
CA THR A 58 3.36 10.90 0.73
C THR A 58 4.22 11.54 -0.34
N THR A 59 3.69 11.74 -1.54
CA THR A 59 4.37 12.36 -2.67
C THR A 59 4.92 13.74 -2.32
N LEU A 60 4.12 14.58 -1.63
CA LEU A 60 4.53 15.91 -1.18
C LEU A 60 5.74 15.82 -0.22
N LEU A 61 5.63 15.01 0.84
CA LEU A 61 6.73 14.88 1.79
C LEU A 61 8.02 14.40 1.14
N LEU A 62 7.92 13.38 0.27
CA LEU A 62 9.08 12.81 -0.41
C LEU A 62 9.72 13.82 -1.37
N HIS A 63 8.91 14.64 -2.04
CA HIS A 63 9.39 15.75 -2.83
C HIS A 63 10.13 16.79 -1.97
N GLU A 64 9.57 17.17 -0.80
CA GLU A 64 10.21 18.09 0.15
C GLU A 64 11.50 17.51 0.76
N MET A 65 11.62 16.19 0.85
CA MET A 65 12.86 15.50 1.23
C MET A 65 13.91 15.51 0.10
N GLY A 66 13.58 16.07 -1.08
CA GLY A 66 14.50 16.22 -2.21
C GLY A 66 14.58 15.01 -3.13
N LEU A 67 13.63 14.07 -3.06
CA LEU A 67 13.56 12.97 -4.03
C LEU A 67 12.95 13.45 -5.35
N VAL A 68 13.27 12.75 -6.44
CA VAL A 68 12.60 12.89 -7.74
C VAL A 68 11.38 11.96 -7.73
N VAL A 69 10.23 12.49 -7.34
CA VAL A 69 9.03 11.69 -7.08
C VAL A 69 8.04 11.82 -8.21
N ARG A 70 7.47 10.68 -8.61
CA ARG A 70 6.25 10.57 -9.43
C ARG A 70 5.19 9.86 -8.62
N GLY A 71 3.96 10.41 -8.57
CA GLY A 71 2.79 9.79 -7.97
C GLY A 71 1.85 9.26 -9.05
N ILE A 72 1.36 8.03 -8.88
CA ILE A 72 0.28 7.48 -9.70
C ILE A 72 -0.89 7.01 -8.84
N ASP A 73 -2.11 7.24 -9.33
CA ASP A 73 -3.33 6.73 -8.71
C ASP A 73 -4.38 6.42 -9.78
N ALA A 74 -5.16 5.36 -9.58
CA ALA A 74 -6.21 4.97 -10.51
C ALA A 74 -7.44 5.92 -10.46
N SER A 75 -7.58 6.72 -9.40
CA SER A 75 -8.65 7.70 -9.23
C SER A 75 -8.31 9.02 -9.92
N GLU A 76 -8.87 9.24 -11.09
CA GLU A 76 -8.75 10.52 -11.80
C GLU A 76 -9.23 11.70 -10.91
N VAL A 77 -10.25 11.47 -10.06
CA VAL A 77 -10.77 12.49 -9.14
C VAL A 77 -9.73 12.89 -8.11
N PHE A 78 -8.99 11.92 -7.56
CA PHE A 78 -7.89 12.20 -6.62
C PHE A 78 -6.76 12.96 -7.32
N ILE A 79 -6.30 12.47 -8.47
CA ILE A 79 -5.21 13.12 -9.23
C ILE A 79 -5.58 14.53 -9.62
N ASN A 80 -6.78 14.77 -10.18
CA ASN A 80 -7.23 16.11 -10.53
C ASN A 80 -7.32 17.03 -9.31
N THR A 81 -7.76 16.53 -8.16
CA THR A 81 -7.81 17.30 -6.91
C THR A 81 -6.43 17.62 -6.39
N ALA A 82 -5.53 16.63 -6.35
CA ALA A 82 -4.16 16.78 -5.90
C ALA A 82 -3.36 17.73 -6.79
N SER A 83 -3.45 17.60 -8.13
CA SER A 83 -2.74 18.44 -9.10
C SER A 83 -3.16 19.91 -9.03
N ARG A 84 -4.41 20.20 -8.68
CA ARG A 84 -4.86 21.60 -8.43
C ARG A 84 -4.26 22.19 -7.16
N ARG A 85 -4.07 21.38 -6.12
CA ARG A 85 -3.51 21.81 -4.83
C ARG A 85 -1.98 21.87 -4.84
N LEU A 86 -1.35 20.96 -5.60
CA LEU A 86 0.09 20.71 -5.64
C LEU A 86 0.58 20.67 -7.11
N PRO A 87 0.46 21.79 -7.88
CA PRO A 87 0.70 21.79 -9.33
C PRO A 87 2.17 21.56 -9.73
N TYR A 88 3.09 21.58 -8.78
CA TYR A 88 4.51 21.33 -8.97
C TYR A 88 4.91 19.86 -8.78
N LEU A 89 3.99 18.97 -8.36
CA LEU A 89 4.24 17.55 -8.26
C LEU A 89 3.90 16.83 -9.57
N ASP A 90 4.69 15.83 -9.94
CA ASP A 90 4.40 14.94 -11.05
C ASP A 90 3.39 13.87 -10.62
N LEU A 91 2.09 14.18 -10.79
CA LEU A 91 0.98 13.31 -10.42
C LEU A 91 0.23 12.89 -11.69
N ARG A 92 0.01 11.58 -11.85
CA ARG A 92 -0.61 11.00 -13.05
C ARG A 92 -1.68 9.97 -12.72
N VAL A 93 -2.70 9.88 -13.55
CA VAL A 93 -3.62 8.75 -13.53
C VAL A 93 -2.87 7.52 -14.02
N GLY A 94 -2.93 6.43 -13.26
CA GLY A 94 -2.23 5.19 -13.63
C GLY A 94 -2.62 4.02 -12.72
N SER A 95 -2.45 2.80 -13.20
CA SER A 95 -2.76 1.57 -12.46
C SER A 95 -1.49 0.89 -11.97
N TYR A 96 -1.59 0.21 -10.84
CA TYR A 96 -0.47 -0.54 -10.24
C TYR A 96 -0.15 -1.85 -10.97
N ASP A 97 -1.10 -2.42 -11.72
CA ASP A 97 -0.96 -3.68 -12.46
C ASP A 97 -0.46 -3.49 -13.90
N HIS A 98 -0.38 -2.24 -14.35
CA HIS A 98 0.23 -1.83 -15.61
C HIS A 98 0.83 -0.43 -15.45
N ILE A 99 2.10 -0.36 -15.10
CA ILE A 99 2.82 0.90 -14.88
C ILE A 99 3.44 1.37 -16.20
N GLU A 100 3.02 2.55 -16.68
CA GLU A 100 3.52 3.15 -17.93
C GLU A 100 4.92 3.77 -17.76
N GLU A 101 5.86 2.97 -17.21
CA GLU A 101 7.25 3.35 -17.01
C GLU A 101 8.18 2.25 -17.49
N PRO A 102 9.36 2.58 -18.02
CA PRO A 102 10.34 1.59 -18.43
C PRO A 102 10.83 0.72 -17.28
N ASP A 103 11.40 -0.44 -17.60
CA ASP A 103 12.07 -1.29 -16.63
C ASP A 103 13.22 -0.53 -15.95
N ALA A 104 13.46 -0.84 -14.67
CA ALA A 104 14.57 -0.29 -13.89
C ALA A 104 14.64 1.25 -13.89
N SER A 105 13.48 1.94 -13.84
CA SER A 105 13.38 3.41 -13.87
C SER A 105 13.57 4.04 -12.49
N PHE A 106 13.16 3.36 -11.43
CA PHE A 106 13.11 3.93 -10.08
C PHE A 106 14.08 3.27 -9.12
N SER A 107 14.69 4.07 -8.26
CA SER A 107 15.47 3.58 -7.11
C SER A 107 14.56 3.02 -6.04
N HIS A 108 13.34 3.56 -5.91
CA HIS A 108 12.37 3.19 -4.90
C HIS A 108 10.94 3.14 -5.46
N VAL A 109 10.14 2.25 -4.90
CA VAL A 109 8.68 2.19 -5.08
C VAL A 109 8.03 2.22 -3.70
N LEU A 110 6.99 3.03 -3.54
CA LEU A 110 6.18 3.12 -2.32
C LEU A 110 4.73 2.81 -2.65
N ILE A 111 4.06 2.01 -1.78
CA ILE A 111 2.60 1.88 -1.75
C ILE A 111 2.16 2.11 -0.30
N SER A 112 1.78 3.34 0.02
CA SER A 112 1.40 3.74 1.37
C SER A 112 -0.08 3.42 1.69
N CYS A 113 -0.47 3.58 2.94
CA CYS A 113 -1.87 3.45 3.41
C CYS A 113 -2.56 2.16 2.97
N ASN A 114 -1.82 1.04 2.94
CA ASN A 114 -2.35 -0.27 2.55
C ASN A 114 -2.96 -0.31 1.14
N GLY A 115 -2.55 0.57 0.23
CA GLY A 115 -3.08 0.67 -1.13
C GLY A 115 -3.06 -0.65 -1.89
N ILE A 116 -2.04 -1.49 -1.63
CA ILE A 116 -1.91 -2.83 -2.24
C ILE A 116 -3.04 -3.80 -1.82
N ASP A 117 -3.71 -3.57 -0.70
CA ASP A 117 -4.76 -4.45 -0.19
C ASP A 117 -6.11 -4.26 -0.89
N TYR A 118 -6.21 -3.21 -1.70
CA TYR A 118 -7.35 -2.94 -2.59
C TYR A 118 -7.14 -3.53 -3.99
N ALA A 119 -5.97 -4.09 -4.28
CA ALA A 119 -5.69 -4.83 -5.50
C ALA A 119 -6.41 -6.19 -5.47
N PHE A 120 -7.60 -6.22 -6.05
CA PHE A 120 -8.50 -7.37 -6.06
C PHE A 120 -8.84 -7.80 -7.51
N PRO A 121 -8.98 -9.08 -7.82
CA PRO A 121 -8.68 -10.26 -6.99
C PRO A 121 -7.16 -10.48 -6.82
N GLU A 122 -6.77 -11.56 -6.14
CA GLU A 122 -5.36 -11.86 -5.85
C GLU A 122 -4.42 -11.83 -7.08
N PRO A 123 -4.80 -12.29 -8.30
CA PRO A 123 -3.97 -12.13 -9.49
C PRO A 123 -3.59 -10.67 -9.80
N GLN A 124 -4.47 -9.71 -9.54
CA GLN A 124 -4.19 -8.28 -9.69
C GLN A 124 -3.10 -7.81 -8.72
N ARG A 125 -3.17 -8.28 -7.46
CA ARG A 125 -2.12 -8.00 -6.46
C ARG A 125 -0.76 -8.56 -6.88
N VAL A 126 -0.75 -9.79 -7.42
CA VAL A 126 0.50 -10.39 -7.95
C VAL A 126 1.02 -9.60 -9.15
N ALA A 127 0.15 -9.17 -10.07
CA ALA A 127 0.52 -8.32 -11.19
C ALA A 127 1.13 -7.00 -10.71
N ALA A 128 0.50 -6.33 -9.74
CA ALA A 128 1.03 -5.11 -9.11
C ALA A 128 2.44 -5.30 -8.52
N LEU A 129 2.66 -6.38 -7.78
CA LEU A 129 3.98 -6.67 -7.19
C LEU A 129 5.05 -6.97 -8.25
N ARG A 130 4.68 -7.63 -9.36
CA ARG A 130 5.57 -7.86 -10.50
C ARG A 130 5.91 -6.55 -11.23
N GLU A 131 4.95 -5.67 -11.41
CA GLU A 131 5.19 -4.35 -11.99
C GLU A 131 6.11 -3.50 -11.09
N CYS A 132 5.89 -3.52 -9.76
CA CYS A 132 6.83 -2.90 -8.81
C CYS A 132 8.26 -3.45 -8.98
N ALA A 133 8.40 -4.78 -9.08
CA ALA A 133 9.71 -5.40 -9.29
C ALA A 133 10.31 -5.03 -10.65
N ARG A 134 9.49 -4.92 -11.71
CA ARG A 134 9.93 -4.54 -13.06
C ARG A 134 10.52 -3.13 -13.09
N VAL A 135 9.77 -2.15 -12.57
CA VAL A 135 10.19 -0.73 -12.63
C VAL A 135 11.30 -0.37 -11.64
N LEU A 136 11.55 -1.20 -10.63
CA LEU A 136 12.67 -1.02 -9.71
C LEU A 136 14.02 -1.31 -10.39
N LYS A 137 15.01 -0.46 -10.14
CA LYS A 137 16.41 -0.73 -10.44
C LYS A 137 16.93 -1.92 -9.62
N PRO A 138 17.91 -2.70 -10.12
CA PRO A 138 18.64 -3.64 -9.27
C PRO A 138 19.14 -2.95 -7.99
N GLY A 139 18.97 -3.56 -6.84
CA GLY A 139 19.26 -2.97 -5.52
C GLY A 139 18.21 -1.97 -5.01
N GLY A 140 17.22 -1.60 -5.81
CA GLY A 140 16.14 -0.71 -5.43
C GLY A 140 15.20 -1.30 -4.38
N THR A 141 14.46 -0.46 -3.66
CA THR A 141 13.58 -0.88 -2.56
C THR A 141 12.11 -0.68 -2.89
N LEU A 142 11.28 -1.66 -2.52
CA LEU A 142 9.83 -1.55 -2.41
C LEU A 142 9.47 -1.41 -0.93
N ILE A 143 8.74 -0.35 -0.58
CA ILE A 143 8.13 -0.21 0.74
C ILE A 143 6.61 -0.16 0.57
N TYR A 144 5.88 -0.96 1.34
CA TYR A 144 4.43 -0.87 1.41
C TYR A 144 3.88 -1.31 2.75
N SER A 145 2.67 -0.84 3.08
CA SER A 145 1.92 -1.32 4.23
C SER A 145 0.78 -2.24 3.82
N SER A 146 0.41 -3.16 4.73
CA SER A 146 -0.69 -4.10 4.52
C SER A 146 -1.41 -4.39 5.84
N HIS A 147 -2.71 -4.66 5.77
CA HIS A 147 -3.55 -5.02 6.91
C HIS A 147 -3.11 -6.34 7.51
N ASN A 148 -2.95 -6.34 8.84
CA ASN A 148 -2.52 -7.51 9.59
C ASN A 148 -3.72 -8.36 10.05
N LEU A 149 -3.97 -9.48 9.38
CA LEU A 149 -5.02 -10.44 9.73
C LEU A 149 -4.85 -11.03 11.13
N LYS A 150 -3.61 -11.16 11.61
CA LYS A 150 -3.29 -11.76 12.93
C LYS A 150 -3.35 -10.75 14.07
N SER A 151 -3.63 -9.47 13.81
CA SER A 151 -3.70 -8.45 14.84
C SER A 151 -4.80 -8.73 15.87
N LEU A 152 -4.47 -8.58 17.16
CA LEU A 152 -5.43 -8.61 18.28
C LEU A 152 -6.14 -7.26 18.48
N HIS A 153 -5.78 -6.23 17.71
CA HIS A 153 -6.41 -4.90 17.74
C HIS A 153 -7.95 -4.96 17.58
N PHE A 154 -8.46 -5.97 16.89
CA PHE A 154 -9.89 -6.22 16.70
C PHE A 154 -10.67 -6.51 18.01
N PHE A 155 -10.00 -6.79 19.12
CA PHE A 155 -10.65 -6.92 20.44
C PHE A 155 -10.95 -5.55 21.08
N SER A 156 -10.45 -4.43 20.54
CA SER A 156 -10.82 -3.10 21.00
C SER A 156 -12.33 -2.86 20.80
N PRO A 157 -13.04 -2.25 21.78
CA PRO A 157 -14.46 -1.89 21.65
C PRO A 157 -14.78 -1.04 20.39
N ARG A 158 -13.82 -0.24 19.94
CA ARG A 158 -13.91 0.60 18.73
C ARG A 158 -14.09 -0.21 17.45
N TYR A 159 -13.73 -1.50 17.48
CA TYR A 159 -13.76 -2.41 16.32
C TYR A 159 -14.65 -3.64 16.55
N ARG A 160 -15.74 -3.47 17.33
CA ARG A 160 -16.69 -4.57 17.63
C ARG A 160 -17.24 -5.26 16.39
N SER A 161 -17.47 -4.52 15.30
CA SER A 161 -17.93 -5.10 14.04
C SER A 161 -16.92 -6.09 13.45
N ARG A 162 -15.63 -5.77 13.55
CA ARG A 162 -14.53 -6.65 13.10
C ARG A 162 -14.36 -7.87 14.01
N LEU A 163 -14.60 -7.73 15.32
CA LEU A 163 -14.62 -8.86 16.23
C LEU A 163 -15.76 -9.82 15.89
N ILE A 164 -16.97 -9.31 15.64
CA ILE A 164 -18.12 -10.11 15.23
C ILE A 164 -17.81 -10.83 13.91
N TRP A 165 -17.18 -10.13 12.96
CA TRP A 165 -16.75 -10.74 11.70
C TRP A 165 -15.71 -11.86 11.94
N LYS A 166 -14.70 -11.67 12.80
CA LYS A 166 -13.72 -12.70 13.18
C LYS A 166 -14.38 -13.90 13.84
N LEU A 167 -15.32 -13.68 14.74
CA LEU A 167 -16.06 -14.76 15.42
C LEU A 167 -16.95 -15.55 14.45
N ARG A 168 -17.66 -14.84 13.53
CA ARG A 168 -18.49 -15.49 12.51
C ARG A 168 -17.66 -16.25 11.48
N ASN A 169 -16.44 -15.81 11.22
CA ASN A 169 -15.50 -16.39 10.25
C ASN A 169 -14.26 -16.97 10.93
N SER A 170 -14.42 -17.57 12.13
CA SER A 170 -13.32 -18.09 12.93
C SER A 170 -12.40 -19.05 12.16
N LEU A 171 -12.94 -19.84 11.22
CA LEU A 171 -12.15 -20.68 10.33
C LEU A 171 -11.28 -19.87 9.35
N GLN A 172 -11.68 -18.65 8.99
CA GLN A 172 -10.87 -17.77 8.14
C GLN A 172 -9.75 -17.09 8.94
N ALA A 173 -9.92 -16.89 10.26
CA ALA A 173 -8.87 -16.36 11.12
C ALA A 173 -7.64 -17.29 11.21
N PHE A 174 -7.80 -18.60 10.92
CA PHE A 174 -6.70 -19.56 10.78
C PHE A 174 -6.04 -19.55 9.41
N LYS A 175 -6.64 -18.90 8.41
CA LYS A 175 -6.05 -18.75 7.08
C LYS A 175 -5.00 -17.65 7.08
N ASP A 176 -4.18 -17.64 6.05
CA ASP A 176 -3.15 -16.61 5.86
C ASP A 176 -3.67 -15.35 5.17
N ARG A 177 -4.91 -15.39 4.68
CA ARG A 177 -5.58 -14.26 4.03
C ARG A 177 -7.09 -14.31 4.18
N ALA A 178 -7.72 -13.14 4.20
CA ALA A 178 -9.17 -12.99 4.21
C ALA A 178 -9.58 -11.72 3.47
N TYR A 179 -10.64 -11.81 2.67
CA TYR A 179 -11.28 -10.65 2.05
C TYR A 179 -12.40 -10.14 2.94
N VAL A 180 -12.44 -8.84 3.12
CA VAL A 180 -13.41 -8.16 3.98
C VAL A 180 -14.00 -6.99 3.22
N LEU A 181 -15.33 -6.93 3.14
CA LEU A 181 -16.02 -5.70 2.73
C LEU A 181 -16.14 -4.79 3.95
N GLU A 182 -15.40 -3.71 3.95
CA GLU A 182 -15.39 -2.73 5.03
C GLU A 182 -15.60 -1.32 4.48
N THR A 183 -16.58 -0.62 5.01
CA THR A 183 -16.91 0.76 4.56
C THR A 183 -17.10 0.89 3.05
N GLY A 184 -17.60 -0.16 2.38
CA GLY A 184 -17.79 -0.19 0.93
C GLY A 184 -16.54 -0.54 0.12
N LEU A 185 -15.44 -0.91 0.77
CA LEU A 185 -14.19 -1.31 0.11
C LEU A 185 -13.93 -2.81 0.31
N HIS A 186 -13.64 -3.51 -0.77
CA HIS A 186 -13.12 -4.87 -0.73
C HIS A 186 -11.63 -4.82 -0.36
N THR A 187 -11.32 -5.26 0.85
CA THR A 187 -9.98 -5.15 1.44
C THR A 187 -9.42 -6.52 1.73
N LEU A 188 -8.17 -6.76 1.34
CA LEU A 188 -7.44 -7.99 1.65
C LEU A 188 -6.68 -7.82 2.97
N TYR A 189 -7.01 -8.69 3.93
CA TYR A 189 -6.25 -8.87 5.18
C TYR A 189 -5.33 -10.07 5.04
N THR A 190 -4.07 -9.93 5.43
CA THR A 190 -3.04 -10.95 5.22
C THR A 190 -2.25 -11.28 6.48
N SER A 191 -1.69 -12.49 6.52
CA SER A 191 -0.63 -12.80 7.47
C SER A 191 0.71 -12.26 6.95
N ARG A 192 1.66 -12.02 7.87
CA ARG A 192 3.02 -11.64 7.51
C ARG A 192 3.68 -12.65 6.55
N GLN A 193 3.51 -13.93 6.83
CA GLN A 193 4.10 -15.00 6.01
C GLN A 193 3.56 -14.98 4.58
N PHE A 194 2.27 -14.77 4.42
CA PHE A 194 1.64 -14.66 3.11
C PHE A 194 2.20 -13.47 2.32
N VAL A 195 2.30 -12.30 2.96
CA VAL A 195 2.85 -11.08 2.33
C VAL A 195 4.27 -11.30 1.85
N ILE A 196 5.13 -11.86 2.71
CA ILE A 196 6.53 -12.11 2.35
C ILE A 196 6.61 -13.10 1.19
N ALA A 197 5.96 -14.26 1.29
CA ALA A 197 6.01 -15.28 0.25
C ALA A 197 5.49 -14.79 -1.11
N GLN A 198 4.39 -14.02 -1.11
CA GLN A 198 3.80 -13.48 -2.34
C GLN A 198 4.73 -12.46 -3.01
N THR A 199 5.37 -11.60 -2.22
CA THR A 199 6.27 -10.57 -2.76
C THR A 199 7.59 -11.18 -3.25
N GLU A 200 8.09 -12.21 -2.56
CA GLU A 200 9.27 -12.96 -3.03
C GLU A 200 8.99 -13.70 -4.34
N GLN A 201 7.78 -14.24 -4.53
CA GLN A 201 7.36 -14.83 -5.81
C GLN A 201 7.29 -13.81 -6.96
N ALA A 202 7.19 -12.52 -6.65
CA ALA A 202 7.27 -11.44 -7.64
C ALA A 202 8.71 -11.03 -7.97
N GLY A 203 9.73 -11.70 -7.40
CA GLY A 203 11.14 -11.45 -7.67
C GLY A 203 11.83 -10.45 -6.74
N LEU A 204 11.21 -10.13 -5.61
CA LEU A 204 11.77 -9.23 -4.59
C LEU A 204 12.20 -10.04 -3.36
N GLN A 205 13.23 -9.56 -2.64
CA GLN A 205 13.73 -10.19 -1.43
C GLN A 205 13.26 -9.43 -0.20
N PHE A 206 12.74 -10.14 0.79
CA PHE A 206 12.39 -9.55 2.08
C PHE A 206 13.64 -9.00 2.77
N ARG A 207 13.54 -7.77 3.29
CA ARG A 207 14.63 -7.10 4.00
C ARG A 207 14.27 -6.79 5.45
N ASP A 208 13.13 -6.13 5.68
CA ASP A 208 12.74 -5.65 7.01
C ASP A 208 11.24 -5.44 7.12
N LEU A 209 10.76 -5.26 8.33
CA LEU A 209 9.39 -4.83 8.61
C LEU A 209 9.31 -3.93 9.84
N LEU A 210 8.31 -3.05 9.84
CA LEU A 210 8.01 -2.18 10.96
C LEU A 210 6.53 -2.27 11.33
N TRP A 211 6.27 -2.56 12.61
CA TRP A 211 4.92 -2.60 13.15
C TRP A 211 4.42 -1.18 13.42
N LEU A 212 3.16 -0.89 13.08
CA LEU A 212 2.55 0.34 13.55
C LEU A 212 2.52 0.36 15.08
N ARG A 213 3.08 1.41 15.70
CA ARG A 213 3.17 1.54 17.16
C ARG A 213 1.80 1.86 17.74
N MET A 214 1.26 0.94 18.52
CA MET A 214 -0.01 1.09 19.22
C MET A 214 0.19 1.41 20.69
N ILE A 215 1.20 0.82 21.33
CA ILE A 215 1.51 0.90 22.75
C ILE A 215 2.92 1.48 22.97
N GLY A 216 3.77 1.43 21.93
CA GLY A 216 5.15 1.91 21.99
C GLY A 216 6.14 0.86 22.51
N ASN A 217 5.73 -0.41 22.52
CA ASN A 217 6.58 -1.54 22.87
C ASN A 217 6.57 -2.56 21.71
N ASP A 218 7.67 -2.70 21.00
CA ASP A 218 7.79 -3.54 19.80
C ASP A 218 7.41 -5.00 20.04
N ARG A 219 7.64 -5.54 21.26
CA ARG A 219 7.24 -6.92 21.62
C ARG A 219 5.73 -7.08 21.75
N ILE A 220 5.03 -6.03 22.12
CA ILE A 220 3.58 -6.01 22.29
C ILE A 220 2.93 -5.54 20.99
N ASP A 221 3.48 -4.54 20.32
CA ASP A 221 2.92 -3.94 19.12
C ASP A 221 2.78 -4.96 17.97
N ARG A 222 3.66 -5.95 17.88
CA ARG A 222 3.53 -7.05 16.90
C ARG A 222 2.21 -7.83 17.00
N TYR A 223 1.56 -7.84 18.17
CA TYR A 223 0.27 -8.52 18.37
C TYR A 223 -0.93 -7.60 18.17
N PHE A 224 -0.74 -6.29 18.32
CA PHE A 224 -1.83 -5.33 18.27
C PHE A 224 -1.81 -4.43 17.05
N SER A 225 -0.71 -4.41 16.31
CA SER A 225 -0.57 -3.58 15.11
C SER A 225 -1.59 -3.99 14.03
N PRO A 226 -2.51 -3.11 13.63
CA PRO A 226 -3.46 -3.37 12.55
C PRO A 226 -2.78 -3.39 11.18
N TYR A 227 -1.63 -2.75 11.04
CA TYR A 227 -0.87 -2.62 9.80
C TYR A 227 0.59 -3.00 10.03
N ILE A 228 1.21 -3.55 9.01
CA ILE A 228 2.64 -3.83 8.98
C ILE A 228 3.22 -3.14 7.76
N HIS A 229 4.29 -2.39 7.96
CA HIS A 229 5.09 -1.85 6.87
C HIS A 229 6.19 -2.85 6.53
N TYR A 230 6.32 -3.18 5.26
CA TYR A 230 7.29 -4.15 4.75
C TYR A 230 8.30 -3.44 3.87
N VAL A 231 9.54 -3.89 3.94
CA VAL A 231 10.63 -3.46 3.08
C VAL A 231 11.17 -4.65 2.32
N PHE A 232 11.19 -4.53 1.00
CA PHE A 232 11.77 -5.51 0.08
C PHE A 232 12.83 -4.85 -0.78
N THR A 233 13.75 -5.65 -1.30
CA THR A 233 14.81 -5.17 -2.19
C THR A 233 14.83 -6.00 -3.46
N LYS A 234 14.99 -5.37 -4.62
CA LYS A 234 15.24 -6.07 -5.87
C LYS A 234 16.67 -6.60 -5.87
N PRO A 235 16.91 -7.90 -6.13
CA PRO A 235 18.26 -8.45 -6.23
C PRO A 235 19.14 -7.66 -7.21
N LEU A 236 20.44 -7.59 -6.95
CA LEU A 236 21.41 -6.97 -7.86
C LEU A 236 21.58 -7.77 -9.15
N ASN A 237 21.50 -9.10 -9.03
CA ASN A 237 21.51 -10.02 -10.15
C ASN A 237 20.23 -10.86 -10.09
N PRO A 238 19.44 -10.95 -11.17
CA PRO A 238 18.23 -11.78 -11.24
C PRO A 238 18.56 -13.26 -11.25
#